data_c840289d75314e7c4951ecfec98e5cd8
#
_entry.id   c840289d75314e7c4951ecfec98e5cd8
#
_cell.length_a   1.000
_cell.length_b   1.000
_cell.length_c   1.000
_cell.angle_alpha   90.00
_cell.angle_beta   90.00
_cell.angle_gamma   90.00
#
_symmetry.space_group_name_H-M   'P 1'
#
loop_
_entity.id
_entity.type
_entity.pdbx_description
1 polymer ?
#
loop_
_entity_poly.entity_id
_entity_poly.type
_entity_poly.pdbx_seq_one_letter_code
_entity_poly.pdbx_strand_id
1 'polypeptide(L)'
;MNLGVLVSGEGSNLQALIDAGLPIAVVIANKPEARALARAAQAGIAHEVVEHKGLERVAFEDRLLAVLAAHRVEAVVLAGFMRVLTAHFVDHFPQRLINTHPSLLPAFPGADAVAQALAHGVKLSGVTVHFVDHSLDGGPIIAQAAVPVLPGDDRHALHARIRREEHRLLPAVARALATGELACEGRIVRGFAE
;
A
#
# COMPACT_ATOMS: atom_id res chain seq x y z
N MET A 1 4.43 -13.98 8.88
CA MET A 1 3.05 -13.47 9.08
C MET A 1 2.22 -13.68 7.83
N ASN A 2 0.95 -14.03 8.00
CA ASN A 2 -0.01 -14.07 6.90
C ASN A 2 -0.43 -12.65 6.51
N LEU A 3 -0.34 -12.30 5.23
CA LEU A 3 -0.64 -10.96 4.74
C LEU A 3 -2.08 -10.85 4.23
N GLY A 4 -2.76 -9.76 4.58
CA GLY A 4 -3.95 -9.28 3.89
C GLY A 4 -3.58 -8.13 2.96
N VAL A 5 -4.11 -8.12 1.74
CA VAL A 5 -3.83 -7.04 0.78
C VAL A 5 -5.12 -6.31 0.44
N LEU A 6 -5.17 -5.01 0.73
CA LEU A 6 -6.31 -4.16 0.39
C LEU A 6 -6.04 -3.41 -0.92
N VAL A 7 -7.04 -3.42 -1.82
CA VAL A 7 -6.93 -2.88 -3.18
C VAL A 7 -8.18 -2.10 -3.57
N SER A 8 -8.06 -1.17 -4.55
CA SER A 8 -9.24 -0.43 -5.08
C SER A 8 -9.38 -0.47 -6.61
N GLY A 9 -8.41 -1.01 -7.35
CA GLY A 9 -8.41 -0.87 -8.80
C GLY A 9 -7.60 -1.91 -9.56
N GLU A 10 -6.65 -1.46 -10.37
CA GLU A 10 -5.88 -2.26 -11.35
C GLU A 10 -5.09 -3.42 -10.73
N GLY A 11 -4.57 -3.24 -9.52
CA GLY A 11 -3.84 -4.28 -8.79
C GLY A 11 -2.43 -4.58 -9.32
N SER A 12 -1.74 -3.62 -9.93
CA SER A 12 -0.37 -3.83 -10.40
C SER A 12 0.60 -4.07 -9.23
N ASN A 13 0.43 -3.36 -8.12
CA ASN A 13 1.19 -3.59 -6.88
C ASN A 13 0.86 -4.96 -6.26
N LEU A 14 -0.41 -5.38 -6.29
CA LEU A 14 -0.80 -6.74 -5.90
C LEU A 14 -0.09 -7.78 -6.76
N GLN A 15 -0.02 -7.58 -8.09
CA GLN A 15 0.68 -8.50 -8.97
C GLN A 15 2.15 -8.64 -8.59
N ALA A 16 2.83 -7.54 -8.29
CA ALA A 16 4.22 -7.57 -7.85
C ALA A 16 4.39 -8.36 -6.53
N LEU A 17 3.44 -8.25 -5.59
CA LEU A 17 3.44 -9.05 -4.35
C LEU A 17 3.24 -10.55 -4.64
N ILE A 18 2.34 -10.89 -5.57
CA ILE A 18 2.08 -12.27 -6.01
C ILE A 18 3.32 -12.86 -6.67
N ASP A 19 3.92 -12.15 -7.63
CA ASP A 19 5.11 -12.59 -8.37
C ASP A 19 6.33 -12.80 -7.45
N ALA A 20 6.39 -12.05 -6.36
CA ALA A 20 7.38 -12.22 -5.32
C ALA A 20 7.14 -13.42 -4.38
N GLY A 21 6.03 -14.15 -4.53
CA GLY A 21 5.71 -15.33 -3.75
C GLY A 21 5.45 -15.05 -2.26
N LEU A 22 4.83 -13.91 -1.95
CA LEU A 22 4.52 -13.53 -0.58
C LEU A 22 3.35 -14.33 0.01
N PRO A 23 3.29 -14.55 1.33
CA PRO A 23 2.24 -15.33 1.99
C PRO A 23 0.93 -14.53 2.10
N ILE A 24 0.27 -14.29 0.97
CA ILE A 24 -0.99 -13.54 0.91
C ILE A 24 -2.13 -14.49 1.24
N ALA A 25 -2.78 -14.28 2.38
CA ALA A 25 -3.91 -15.07 2.84
C ALA A 25 -5.23 -14.65 2.19
N VAL A 26 -5.41 -13.35 1.95
CA VAL A 26 -6.61 -12.80 1.31
C VAL A 26 -6.33 -11.47 0.64
N VAL A 27 -7.01 -11.23 -0.48
CA VAL A 27 -7.09 -9.93 -1.16
C VAL A 27 -8.49 -9.37 -0.97
N ILE A 28 -8.62 -8.14 -0.48
CA ILE A 28 -9.93 -7.51 -0.29
C ILE A 28 -10.00 -6.25 -1.15
N ALA A 29 -11.01 -6.19 -2.00
CA ALA A 29 -11.31 -5.00 -2.78
C ALA A 29 -12.51 -4.25 -2.21
N ASN A 30 -12.47 -2.91 -2.23
CA ASN A 30 -13.62 -2.07 -1.86
C ASN A 30 -14.55 -1.73 -3.04
N LYS A 31 -14.29 -2.35 -4.19
CA LYS A 31 -15.07 -2.20 -5.43
C LYS A 31 -15.16 -3.54 -6.15
N PRO A 32 -16.35 -4.00 -6.55
CA PRO A 32 -16.51 -5.30 -7.22
C PRO A 32 -15.85 -5.36 -8.60
N GLU A 33 -15.70 -4.21 -9.28
CA GLU A 33 -15.07 -4.10 -10.59
C GLU A 33 -13.54 -4.03 -10.56
N ALA A 34 -12.91 -4.14 -9.39
CA ALA A 34 -11.45 -4.07 -9.25
C ALA A 34 -10.77 -5.23 -9.96
N ARG A 35 -9.93 -4.93 -10.97
CA ARG A 35 -9.15 -5.94 -11.72
C ARG A 35 -8.21 -6.76 -10.83
N ALA A 36 -7.84 -6.21 -9.69
CA ALA A 36 -7.07 -6.91 -8.67
C ALA A 36 -7.70 -8.24 -8.23
N LEU A 37 -9.04 -8.34 -8.19
CA LEU A 37 -9.75 -9.58 -7.86
C LEU A 37 -9.46 -10.70 -8.87
N ALA A 38 -9.45 -10.37 -10.16
CA ALA A 38 -9.11 -11.34 -11.20
C ALA A 38 -7.66 -11.82 -11.08
N ARG A 39 -6.72 -10.97 -10.68
CA ARG A 39 -5.32 -11.35 -10.42
C ARG A 39 -5.22 -12.32 -9.24
N ALA A 40 -5.91 -12.03 -8.14
CA ALA A 40 -5.98 -12.92 -6.98
C ALA A 40 -6.56 -14.29 -7.34
N ALA A 41 -7.68 -14.31 -8.10
CA ALA A 41 -8.31 -15.54 -8.57
C ALA A 41 -7.36 -16.38 -9.44
N GLN A 42 -6.66 -15.76 -10.40
CA GLN A 42 -5.69 -16.43 -11.26
C GLN A 42 -4.51 -17.02 -10.48
N ALA A 43 -4.13 -16.39 -9.38
CA ALA A 43 -3.08 -16.88 -8.50
C ALA A 43 -3.58 -17.90 -7.44
N GLY A 44 -4.87 -18.26 -7.44
CA GLY A 44 -5.45 -19.16 -6.45
C GLY A 44 -5.53 -18.59 -5.03
N ILE A 45 -5.48 -17.24 -4.90
CA ILE A 45 -5.54 -16.55 -3.61
C ILE A 45 -6.99 -16.23 -3.28
N ALA A 46 -7.39 -16.47 -2.02
CA ALA A 46 -8.70 -16.06 -1.52
C ALA A 46 -8.93 -14.56 -1.73
N HIS A 47 -10.12 -14.19 -2.20
CA HIS A 47 -10.42 -12.79 -2.46
C HIS A 47 -11.88 -12.49 -2.16
N GLU A 48 -12.11 -11.31 -1.63
CA GLU A 48 -13.43 -10.84 -1.20
C GLU A 48 -13.68 -9.39 -1.61
N VAL A 49 -14.95 -9.03 -1.68
CA VAL A 49 -15.39 -7.66 -1.91
C VAL A 49 -16.09 -7.15 -0.65
N VAL A 50 -15.57 -6.06 -0.12
CA VAL A 50 -16.22 -5.31 0.97
C VAL A 50 -16.53 -3.92 0.45
N GLU A 51 -17.77 -3.72 -0.03
CA GLU A 51 -18.17 -2.44 -0.58
C GLU A 51 -18.30 -1.37 0.50
N HIS A 52 -17.74 -0.18 0.23
CA HIS A 52 -17.80 0.95 1.15
C HIS A 52 -19.03 1.86 0.92
N LYS A 53 -19.69 1.73 -0.25
CA LYS A 53 -20.83 2.59 -0.59
C LYS A 53 -22.00 2.34 0.35
N GLY A 54 -22.58 3.43 0.86
CA GLY A 54 -23.74 3.37 1.77
C GLY A 54 -23.43 2.93 3.20
N LEU A 55 -22.16 2.75 3.54
CA LEU A 55 -21.74 2.42 4.90
C LEU A 55 -21.04 3.61 5.58
N GLU A 56 -21.32 3.75 6.88
CA GLU A 56 -20.48 4.55 7.75
C GLU A 56 -19.07 3.96 7.81
N ARG A 57 -18.07 4.84 8.04
CA ARG A 57 -16.66 4.47 7.93
C ARG A 57 -16.27 3.31 8.86
N VAL A 58 -16.67 3.40 10.13
CA VAL A 58 -16.38 2.35 11.13
C VAL A 58 -17.07 1.04 10.76
N ALA A 59 -18.33 1.08 10.33
CA ALA A 59 -19.05 -0.14 9.90
C ALA A 59 -18.42 -0.82 8.67
N PHE A 60 -17.85 -0.04 7.76
CA PHE A 60 -17.05 -0.57 6.67
C PHE A 60 -15.76 -1.23 7.17
N GLU A 61 -15.06 -0.57 8.08
CA GLU A 61 -13.81 -1.08 8.67
C GLU A 61 -14.06 -2.34 9.50
N ASP A 62 -15.16 -2.45 10.25
CA ASP A 62 -15.57 -3.66 10.97
C ASP A 62 -15.72 -4.87 10.02
N ARG A 63 -16.30 -4.64 8.84
CA ARG A 63 -16.39 -5.70 7.82
C ARG A 63 -15.02 -6.11 7.27
N LEU A 64 -14.13 -5.15 7.04
CA LEU A 64 -12.75 -5.46 6.65
C LEU A 64 -12.04 -6.29 7.72
N LEU A 65 -12.15 -5.86 8.99
CA LEU A 65 -11.55 -6.56 10.13
C LEU A 65 -12.09 -7.97 10.29
N ALA A 66 -13.40 -8.18 10.09
CA ALA A 66 -14.01 -9.51 10.16
C ALA A 66 -13.46 -10.46 9.09
N VAL A 67 -13.31 -9.99 7.84
CA VAL A 67 -12.70 -10.78 6.75
C VAL A 67 -11.24 -11.08 7.04
N LEU A 68 -10.46 -10.09 7.46
CA LEU A 68 -9.05 -10.27 7.81
C LEU A 68 -8.87 -11.29 8.94
N ALA A 69 -9.71 -11.24 9.96
CA ALA A 69 -9.71 -12.20 11.08
C ALA A 69 -10.07 -13.63 10.62
N ALA A 70 -11.09 -13.77 9.76
CA ALA A 70 -11.50 -15.07 9.21
C ALA A 70 -10.36 -15.76 8.43
N HIS A 71 -9.52 -14.97 7.74
CA HIS A 71 -8.34 -15.45 7.03
C HIS A 71 -7.05 -15.46 7.86
N ARG A 72 -7.14 -15.21 9.17
CA ARG A 72 -6.00 -15.21 10.12
C ARG A 72 -4.88 -14.29 9.66
N VAL A 73 -5.24 -13.11 9.15
CA VAL A 73 -4.28 -12.09 8.72
C VAL A 73 -3.59 -11.49 9.93
N GLU A 74 -2.27 -11.38 9.86
CA GLU A 74 -1.43 -10.83 10.93
C GLU A 74 -0.88 -9.46 10.58
N ALA A 75 -0.71 -9.17 9.27
CA ALA A 75 -0.25 -7.87 8.78
C ALA A 75 -0.97 -7.49 7.48
N VAL A 76 -1.10 -6.19 7.22
CA VAL A 76 -1.89 -5.67 6.09
C VAL A 76 -1.02 -4.80 5.19
N VAL A 77 -1.17 -4.97 3.89
CA VAL A 77 -0.54 -4.16 2.83
C VAL A 77 -1.62 -3.39 2.07
N LEU A 78 -1.52 -2.07 2.07
CA LEU A 78 -2.34 -1.21 1.22
C LEU A 78 -1.67 -1.10 -0.16
N ALA A 79 -2.21 -1.79 -1.15
CA ALA A 79 -1.67 -1.85 -2.51
C ALA A 79 -2.55 -1.06 -3.50
N GLY A 80 -2.52 0.26 -3.38
CA GLY A 80 -3.41 1.14 -4.14
C GLY A 80 -4.84 1.14 -3.60
N PHE A 81 -4.98 1.15 -2.28
CA PHE A 81 -6.26 1.25 -1.60
C PHE A 81 -6.65 2.72 -1.42
N MET A 82 -7.74 3.13 -2.10
CA MET A 82 -8.14 4.54 -2.20
C MET A 82 -9.13 4.97 -1.10
N ARG A 83 -8.91 4.52 0.14
CA ARG A 83 -9.69 4.94 1.31
C ARG A 83 -8.77 5.25 2.46
N VAL A 84 -9.05 6.35 3.14
CA VAL A 84 -8.38 6.68 4.41
C VAL A 84 -9.01 5.84 5.50
N LEU A 85 -8.20 5.05 6.17
CA LEU A 85 -8.60 4.23 7.32
C LEU A 85 -8.54 5.07 8.60
N THR A 86 -9.47 4.81 9.53
CA THR A 86 -9.51 5.52 10.81
C THR A 86 -8.59 4.85 11.85
N ALA A 87 -8.41 5.53 12.99
CA ALA A 87 -7.70 4.96 14.14
C ALA A 87 -8.30 3.60 14.56
N HIS A 88 -9.63 3.44 14.42
CA HIS A 88 -10.32 2.18 14.70
C HIS A 88 -9.70 0.98 13.95
N PHE A 89 -9.42 1.14 12.66
CA PHE A 89 -8.78 0.07 11.88
C PHE A 89 -7.27 0.00 12.15
N VAL A 90 -6.59 1.14 12.16
CA VAL A 90 -5.11 1.23 12.27
C VAL A 90 -4.62 0.59 13.57
N ASP A 91 -5.32 0.79 14.67
CA ASP A 91 -4.95 0.29 16.00
C ASP A 91 -5.04 -1.25 16.13
N HIS A 92 -5.69 -1.95 15.20
CA HIS A 92 -5.66 -3.42 15.13
C HIS A 92 -4.33 -3.97 14.58
N PHE A 93 -3.56 -3.14 13.85
CA PHE A 93 -2.32 -3.55 13.20
C PHE A 93 -1.12 -2.65 13.55
N PRO A 94 -0.80 -2.44 14.85
CA PRO A 94 0.31 -1.57 15.24
C PRO A 94 1.63 -2.09 14.65
N GLN A 95 2.32 -1.27 13.85
CA GLN A 95 3.54 -1.63 13.11
C GLN A 95 3.39 -2.86 12.19
N ARG A 96 2.16 -3.16 11.75
CA ARG A 96 1.84 -4.27 10.86
C ARG A 96 0.89 -3.87 9.73
N LEU A 97 0.73 -2.58 9.51
CA LEU A 97 -0.02 -1.98 8.40
C LEU A 97 0.93 -1.09 7.61
N ILE A 98 1.17 -1.42 6.34
CA ILE A 98 2.04 -0.65 5.46
C ILE A 98 1.29 -0.12 4.24
N ASN A 99 1.74 1.01 3.73
CA ASN A 99 1.23 1.63 2.50
C ASN A 99 2.37 2.00 1.57
N THR A 100 2.10 2.02 0.26
CA THR A 100 2.97 2.63 -0.74
C THR A 100 2.37 3.93 -1.24
N HIS A 101 3.19 4.98 -1.30
CA HIS A 101 2.78 6.31 -1.73
C HIS A 101 3.70 6.83 -2.85
N PRO A 102 3.17 7.35 -3.98
CA PRO A 102 3.96 7.71 -5.16
C PRO A 102 4.60 9.10 -5.05
N SER A 103 5.30 9.35 -3.95
CA SER A 103 6.17 10.52 -3.75
C SER A 103 7.30 10.19 -2.78
N LEU A 104 8.27 11.09 -2.64
CA LEU A 104 9.26 11.07 -1.55
C LEU A 104 8.68 11.79 -0.33
N LEU A 105 7.91 11.08 0.49
CA LEU A 105 7.37 11.65 1.72
C LEU A 105 8.49 12.25 2.60
N PRO A 106 8.24 13.38 3.27
CA PRO A 106 6.96 14.04 3.52
C PRO A 106 6.46 14.97 2.40
N ALA A 107 7.11 14.98 1.22
CA ALA A 107 6.63 15.77 0.10
C ALA A 107 5.39 15.16 -0.54
N PHE A 108 4.40 15.99 -0.89
CA PHE A 108 3.18 15.62 -1.63
C PHE A 108 2.36 14.48 -1.00
N PRO A 109 1.95 14.58 0.27
CA PRO A 109 1.04 13.63 0.87
C PRO A 109 -0.37 13.72 0.25
N GLY A 110 -1.18 12.69 0.44
CA GLY A 110 -2.58 12.65 0.02
C GLY A 110 -2.76 12.32 -1.46
N ALA A 111 -3.90 12.72 -2.00
CA ALA A 111 -4.29 12.33 -3.34
C ALA A 111 -3.43 13.01 -4.42
N ASP A 112 -3.18 12.27 -5.51
CA ASP A 112 -2.57 12.79 -6.74
C ASP A 112 -1.16 13.39 -6.60
N ALA A 113 -0.32 12.75 -5.80
CA ALA A 113 1.06 13.18 -5.54
C ALA A 113 1.87 13.39 -6.83
N VAL A 114 1.64 12.59 -7.87
CA VAL A 114 2.32 12.71 -9.16
C VAL A 114 1.99 14.03 -9.86
N ALA A 115 0.70 14.42 -9.89
CA ALA A 115 0.31 15.71 -10.46
C ALA A 115 0.84 16.89 -9.62
N GLN A 116 0.83 16.75 -8.29
CA GLN A 116 1.44 17.75 -7.40
C GLN A 116 2.93 17.95 -7.69
N ALA A 117 3.69 16.85 -7.82
CA ALA A 117 5.12 16.90 -8.13
C ALA A 117 5.41 17.63 -9.46
N LEU A 118 4.63 17.30 -10.51
CA LEU A 118 4.75 17.98 -11.82
C LEU A 118 4.41 19.47 -11.73
N ALA A 119 3.32 19.83 -11.04
CA ALA A 119 2.89 21.22 -10.88
C ALA A 119 3.90 22.07 -10.10
N HIS A 120 4.61 21.49 -9.12
CA HIS A 120 5.68 22.15 -8.38
C HIS A 120 7.00 22.24 -9.16
N GLY A 121 7.13 21.52 -10.27
CA GLY A 121 8.35 21.55 -11.09
C GLY A 121 9.57 20.93 -10.40
N VAL A 122 9.36 19.96 -9.48
CA VAL A 122 10.47 19.26 -8.82
C VAL A 122 11.31 18.50 -9.83
N LYS A 123 12.57 18.25 -9.50
CA LYS A 123 13.49 17.50 -10.36
C LYS A 123 13.60 16.02 -9.95
N LEU A 124 13.19 15.70 -8.72
CA LEU A 124 13.11 14.35 -8.19
C LEU A 124 11.74 14.13 -7.59
N SER A 125 11.18 12.97 -7.86
CA SER A 125 10.03 12.37 -7.18
C SER A 125 10.40 10.96 -6.77
N GLY A 126 9.44 10.09 -6.49
CA GLY A 126 9.76 8.72 -6.13
C GLY A 126 8.59 7.98 -5.51
N VAL A 127 8.94 6.96 -4.75
CA VAL A 127 8.02 6.15 -3.97
C VAL A 127 8.48 6.05 -2.53
N THR A 128 7.53 6.01 -1.63
CA THR A 128 7.75 5.75 -0.20
C THR A 128 6.89 4.55 0.21
N VAL A 129 7.50 3.58 0.88
CA VAL A 129 6.78 2.56 1.66
C VAL A 129 6.93 2.92 3.13
N HIS A 130 5.81 3.03 3.83
CA HIS A 130 5.77 3.50 5.21
C HIS A 130 4.77 2.70 6.04
N PHE A 131 4.95 2.67 7.35
CA PHE A 131 3.90 2.25 8.27
C PHE A 131 2.75 3.26 8.24
N VAL A 132 1.53 2.76 8.36
CA VAL A 132 0.34 3.62 8.47
C VAL A 132 0.10 3.89 9.96
N ASP A 133 -0.04 5.16 10.28
CA ASP A 133 -0.49 5.66 11.58
C ASP A 133 -1.76 6.51 11.43
N HIS A 134 -2.12 7.27 12.45
CA HIS A 134 -3.32 8.12 12.42
C HIS A 134 -3.20 9.37 11.53
N SER A 135 -2.00 9.68 11.04
CA SER A 135 -1.75 10.80 10.14
C SER A 135 -1.90 10.39 8.66
N LEU A 136 -2.30 11.33 7.81
CA LEU A 136 -2.37 11.06 6.36
C LEU A 136 -0.95 10.99 5.79
N ASP A 137 -0.54 9.81 5.33
CA ASP A 137 0.78 9.51 4.76
C ASP A 137 1.96 9.99 5.63
N GLY A 138 1.74 10.12 6.94
CA GLY A 138 2.73 10.67 7.87
C GLY A 138 3.43 9.64 8.74
N GLY A 139 3.13 8.36 8.63
CA GLY A 139 3.71 7.30 9.45
C GLY A 139 5.22 7.08 9.20
N PRO A 140 5.88 6.29 10.06
CA PRO A 140 7.31 6.00 9.94
C PRO A 140 7.70 5.41 8.59
N ILE A 141 8.70 6.02 7.94
CA ILE A 141 9.17 5.60 6.61
C ILE A 141 10.04 4.34 6.77
N ILE A 142 9.74 3.31 5.97
CA ILE A 142 10.50 2.07 5.93
C ILE A 142 11.55 2.13 4.83
N ALA A 143 11.14 2.53 3.63
CA ALA A 143 12.02 2.60 2.47
C ALA A 143 11.55 3.66 1.47
N GLN A 144 12.49 4.21 0.71
CA GLN A 144 12.22 5.18 -0.36
C GLN A 144 13.10 4.91 -1.56
N ALA A 145 12.54 5.09 -2.76
CA ALA A 145 13.32 5.10 -4.00
C ALA A 145 13.03 6.37 -4.79
N ALA A 146 14.08 7.08 -5.18
CA ALA A 146 13.98 8.30 -5.94
C ALA A 146 13.95 8.02 -7.45
N VAL A 147 13.14 8.80 -8.18
CA VAL A 147 13.12 8.81 -9.64
C VAL A 147 13.26 10.24 -10.18
N PRO A 148 13.97 10.44 -11.30
CA PRO A 148 14.06 11.75 -11.92
C PRO A 148 12.72 12.17 -12.55
N VAL A 149 12.40 13.45 -12.49
CA VAL A 149 11.36 14.09 -13.29
C VAL A 149 12.03 14.65 -14.53
N LEU A 150 11.73 14.11 -15.71
CA LEU A 150 12.38 14.46 -16.96
C LEU A 150 11.65 15.62 -17.64
N PRO A 151 12.38 16.45 -18.44
CA PRO A 151 11.73 17.46 -19.27
C PRO A 151 10.68 16.82 -20.19
N GLY A 152 9.46 17.38 -20.18
CA GLY A 152 8.35 16.87 -20.98
C GLY A 152 7.59 15.69 -20.38
N ASP A 153 7.91 15.26 -19.16
CA ASP A 153 7.08 14.27 -18.47
C ASP A 153 5.66 14.78 -18.30
N ASP A 154 4.72 13.95 -18.71
CA ASP A 154 3.34 14.05 -18.28
C ASP A 154 3.09 13.16 -17.05
N ARG A 155 1.87 13.20 -16.53
CA ARG A 155 1.45 12.38 -15.38
C ARG A 155 1.66 10.89 -15.62
N HIS A 156 1.39 10.41 -16.84
CA HIS A 156 1.50 9.00 -17.16
C HIS A 156 2.97 8.54 -17.21
N ALA A 157 3.85 9.33 -17.84
CA ALA A 157 5.28 9.01 -17.95
C ALA A 157 5.96 8.98 -16.58
N LEU A 158 5.73 10.00 -15.74
CA LEU A 158 6.29 10.03 -14.39
C LEU A 158 5.72 8.90 -13.53
N HIS A 159 4.40 8.67 -13.55
CA HIS A 159 3.77 7.59 -12.79
C HIS A 159 4.27 6.20 -13.21
N ALA A 160 4.47 5.97 -14.51
CA ALA A 160 5.02 4.71 -15.00
C ALA A 160 6.44 4.45 -14.48
N ARG A 161 7.27 5.51 -14.34
CA ARG A 161 8.61 5.44 -13.77
C ARG A 161 8.57 5.15 -12.27
N ILE A 162 7.73 5.84 -11.52
CA ILE A 162 7.50 5.59 -10.07
C ILE A 162 7.02 4.16 -9.84
N ARG A 163 6.06 3.68 -10.65
CA ARG A 163 5.49 2.35 -10.52
C ARG A 163 6.52 1.23 -10.67
N ARG A 164 7.56 1.40 -11.46
CA ARG A 164 8.66 0.42 -11.55
C ARG A 164 9.37 0.26 -10.21
N GLU A 165 9.61 1.37 -9.53
CA GLU A 165 10.21 1.34 -8.20
C GLU A 165 9.23 0.82 -7.13
N GLU A 166 7.93 1.14 -7.23
CA GLU A 166 6.92 0.54 -6.36
C GLU A 166 6.93 -0.98 -6.45
N HIS A 167 6.97 -1.54 -7.67
CA HIS A 167 6.96 -2.97 -7.90
C HIS A 167 8.25 -3.68 -7.41
N ARG A 168 9.34 -2.94 -7.25
CA ARG A 168 10.59 -3.44 -6.67
C ARG A 168 10.56 -3.33 -5.13
N LEU A 169 10.19 -2.17 -4.64
CA LEU A 169 10.33 -1.81 -3.23
C LEU A 169 9.23 -2.43 -2.35
N LEU A 170 7.96 -2.36 -2.77
CA LEU A 170 6.85 -2.84 -1.97
C LEU A 170 6.94 -4.34 -1.64
N PRO A 171 7.25 -5.24 -2.59
CA PRO A 171 7.44 -6.66 -2.26
C PRO A 171 8.61 -6.92 -1.31
N ALA A 172 9.71 -6.19 -1.45
CA ALA A 172 10.87 -6.33 -0.55
C ALA A 172 10.51 -5.94 0.88
N VAL A 173 9.84 -4.79 1.07
CA VAL A 173 9.36 -4.34 2.38
C VAL A 173 8.30 -5.28 2.94
N ALA A 174 7.34 -5.73 2.13
CA ALA A 174 6.30 -6.66 2.57
C ALA A 174 6.89 -8.01 3.00
N ARG A 175 7.98 -8.45 2.41
CA ARG A 175 8.73 -9.64 2.84
C ARG A 175 9.36 -9.42 4.22
N ALA A 176 10.07 -8.33 4.43
CA ALA A 176 10.66 -7.98 5.73
C ALA A 176 9.58 -7.84 6.83
N LEU A 177 8.40 -7.30 6.46
CA LEU A 177 7.24 -7.27 7.35
C LEU A 177 6.77 -8.69 7.69
N ALA A 178 6.59 -9.55 6.68
CA ALA A 178 6.07 -10.92 6.85
C ALA A 178 7.02 -11.80 7.69
N THR A 179 8.32 -11.59 7.59
CA THR A 179 9.34 -12.32 8.38
C THR A 179 9.54 -11.74 9.79
N GLY A 180 8.99 -10.54 10.07
CA GLY A 180 9.13 -9.89 11.38
C GLY A 180 10.49 -9.22 11.60
N GLU A 181 11.19 -8.86 10.51
CA GLU A 181 12.49 -8.20 10.57
C GLU A 181 12.39 -6.71 10.91
N LEU A 182 11.24 -6.08 10.60
CA LEU A 182 11.06 -4.65 10.81
C LEU A 182 10.82 -4.31 12.27
N ALA A 183 11.58 -3.36 12.78
CA ALA A 183 11.42 -2.77 14.11
C ALA A 183 11.32 -1.24 13.98
N CYS A 184 10.39 -0.61 14.71
CA CYS A 184 10.17 0.82 14.67
C CYS A 184 10.34 1.43 16.07
N GLU A 185 11.26 2.38 16.21
CA GLU A 185 11.50 3.17 17.41
C GLU A 185 11.18 4.65 17.12
N GLY A 186 10.05 5.12 17.60
CA GLY A 186 9.55 6.45 17.24
C GLY A 186 9.28 6.55 15.75
N ARG A 187 10.09 7.31 15.02
CA ARG A 187 10.00 7.45 13.54
C ARG A 187 11.07 6.68 12.77
N ILE A 188 11.99 6.04 13.48
CA ILE A 188 13.10 5.34 12.83
C ILE A 188 12.76 3.86 12.70
N VAL A 189 12.75 3.37 11.46
CA VAL A 189 12.55 1.96 11.15
C VAL A 189 13.90 1.31 10.87
N ARG A 190 14.08 0.12 11.44
CA ARG A 190 15.27 -0.73 11.25
C ARG A 190 14.85 -2.10 10.73
N GLY A 191 15.81 -2.90 10.27
CA GLY A 191 15.57 -4.27 9.80
C GLY A 191 15.21 -4.35 8.32
N PHE A 192 15.24 -3.22 7.59
CA PHE A 192 15.19 -3.22 6.13
C PHE A 192 16.53 -2.70 5.59
N ALA A 193 17.22 -3.52 4.80
CA ALA A 193 18.38 -3.13 4.01
C ALA A 193 18.04 -3.40 2.53
N GLU A 194 18.27 -2.40 1.66
CA GLU A 194 18.13 -2.56 0.21
C GLU A 194 19.25 -3.42 -0.37
#